data_b6c20cb519f02fea6e69b9e59ec54feb
#
_entry.id   b6c20cb519f02fea6e69b9e59ec54feb
#
_cell.length_a   1.000
_cell.length_b   1.000
_cell.length_c   1.000
_cell.angle_alpha   90.00
_cell.angle_beta   90.00
_cell.angle_gamma   90.00
#
_symmetry.space_group_name_H-M   'P 1'
#
loop_
_entity.id
_entity.type
_entity.pdbx_description
1 polymer ?
#
loop_
_entity_poly.entity_id
_entity_poly.type
_entity_poly.pdbx_seq_one_letter_code
_entity_poly.pdbx_strand_id
1 'polypeptide(L)'
;MTHIDYKRRQFLQYAALGTITATLPGFALAESRKINVTPDTAFKADVEIALTAQTADVPILPGAYTHVFKYYGKLLKGPQTALRELPGYLGPILNFEQGQKVRIYFYNRLPEPCVTHWHGMHVPQKMDGHPMYAIYRGEQYVYEFEVKNPAGTNWYHAHTHELTATQVYQGLAGLITITDAAEKKLDLPSGEYDIPLVIQDRSFTNGNQLRYMLN
;
A
#
# COMPACT_ATOMS: atom_id res chain seq x y z
N MET A 1 -46.53 38.34 -7.10
CA MET A 1 -45.77 37.72 -5.99
C MET A 1 -46.57 36.53 -5.53
N THR A 2 -46.06 35.36 -5.79
CA THR A 2 -46.77 34.11 -5.52
C THR A 2 -46.64 33.70 -4.06
N HIS A 3 -47.64 33.03 -3.53
CA HIS A 3 -47.74 32.55 -2.15
C HIS A 3 -46.52 31.72 -1.67
N ILE A 4 -45.72 31.22 -2.60
CA ILE A 4 -44.47 30.45 -2.40
C ILE A 4 -43.31 31.36 -1.98
N ASP A 5 -43.22 32.59 -2.49
CA ASP A 5 -42.16 33.53 -2.16
C ASP A 5 -42.27 34.06 -0.70
N TYR A 6 -43.49 34.15 -0.17
CA TYR A 6 -43.72 34.59 1.20
C TYR A 6 -43.24 33.56 2.23
N LYS A 7 -43.50 32.29 2.00
CA LYS A 7 -43.09 31.21 2.90
C LYS A 7 -41.55 30.99 2.88
N ARG A 8 -40.90 31.18 1.73
CA ARG A 8 -39.42 31.13 1.63
C ARG A 8 -38.78 32.30 2.38
N ARG A 9 -39.32 33.51 2.28
CA ARG A 9 -38.83 34.68 3.03
C ARG A 9 -39.01 34.51 4.53
N GLN A 10 -40.16 34.00 4.97
CA GLN A 10 -40.38 33.69 6.39
C GLN A 10 -39.41 32.64 6.91
N PHE A 11 -39.17 31.57 6.16
CA PHE A 11 -38.20 30.54 6.54
C PHE A 11 -36.81 31.10 6.70
N LEU A 12 -36.37 31.94 5.77
CA LEU A 12 -35.05 32.60 5.84
C LEU A 12 -34.95 33.63 6.98
N GLN A 13 -36.03 34.33 7.29
CA GLN A 13 -36.12 35.26 8.44
C GLN A 13 -36.07 34.51 9.79
N TYR A 14 -36.76 33.39 9.91
CA TYR A 14 -36.68 32.54 11.12
C TYR A 14 -35.35 31.82 11.25
N ALA A 15 -34.68 31.48 10.14
CA ALA A 15 -33.31 30.96 10.14
C ALA A 15 -32.26 32.01 10.54
N ALA A 16 -32.53 33.30 10.28
CA ALA A 16 -31.67 34.41 10.68
C ALA A 16 -31.89 34.93 12.09
N LEU A 17 -33.07 34.71 12.68
CA LEU A 17 -33.43 35.09 14.06
C LEU A 17 -33.23 33.97 15.08
N GLY A 18 -33.04 32.75 14.63
CA GLY A 18 -32.46 31.70 15.42
C GLY A 18 -30.96 32.02 15.61
N THR A 19 -30.63 32.95 16.50
CA THR A 19 -29.36 32.88 17.22
C THR A 19 -29.43 31.57 17.99
N ILE A 20 -29.10 30.59 17.25
CA ILE A 20 -28.73 29.29 17.74
C ILE A 20 -27.60 29.57 18.72
N THR A 21 -27.86 29.43 19.97
CA THR A 21 -26.95 28.75 20.85
C THR A 21 -26.88 27.29 20.34
N ALA A 22 -26.49 27.10 19.07
CA ALA A 22 -25.81 25.91 18.69
C ALA A 22 -24.57 25.96 19.55
N THR A 23 -24.59 25.26 20.67
CA THR A 23 -23.41 24.53 21.09
C THR A 23 -22.93 23.89 19.80
N LEU A 24 -21.92 24.51 19.18
CA LEU A 24 -21.18 23.89 18.09
C LEU A 24 -20.98 22.46 18.58
N PRO A 25 -21.46 21.43 17.86
CA PRO A 25 -21.09 20.07 18.20
C PRO A 25 -19.59 20.17 18.29
N GLY A 26 -19.06 20.03 19.52
CA GLY A 26 -17.65 20.24 19.77
C GLY A 26 -16.97 19.55 18.64
N PHE A 27 -16.07 20.24 17.93
CA PHE A 27 -15.28 19.61 16.89
C PHE A 27 -14.91 18.27 17.48
N ALA A 28 -15.53 17.20 17.01
CA ALA A 28 -15.13 15.87 17.40
C ALA A 28 -13.68 15.89 17.03
N LEU A 29 -12.82 16.03 18.03
CA LEU A 29 -11.37 15.92 17.85
C LEU A 29 -11.25 14.62 17.13
N ALA A 30 -10.92 14.68 15.85
CA ALA A 30 -10.86 13.51 15.00
C ALA A 30 -10.06 12.51 15.81
N GLU A 31 -10.71 11.42 16.19
CA GLU A 31 -10.09 10.41 17.06
C GLU A 31 -8.73 10.17 16.47
N SER A 32 -7.67 10.43 17.23
CA SER A 32 -6.31 10.40 16.70
C SER A 32 -6.15 9.06 16.02
N ARG A 33 -5.92 9.08 14.71
CA ARG A 33 -5.86 7.90 13.86
C ARG A 33 -4.92 6.89 14.53
N LYS A 34 -5.47 5.79 15.07
CA LYS A 34 -4.68 4.74 15.72
C LYS A 34 -3.94 3.95 14.64
N ILE A 35 -2.78 4.46 14.28
CA ILE A 35 -1.85 3.77 13.36
C ILE A 35 -1.13 2.69 14.16
N ASN A 36 -0.96 1.50 13.59
CA ASN A 36 -0.18 0.44 14.20
C ASN A 36 1.32 0.70 14.01
N VAL A 37 1.91 1.49 14.90
CA VAL A 37 3.32 1.93 14.83
C VAL A 37 4.27 1.08 15.68
N THR A 38 3.72 0.26 16.56
CA THR A 38 4.50 -0.54 17.51
C THR A 38 4.26 -2.02 17.27
N PRO A 39 5.33 -2.83 17.14
CA PRO A 39 5.19 -4.27 17.00
C PRO A 39 4.62 -4.90 18.28
N ASP A 40 3.79 -5.93 18.12
CA ASP A 40 3.33 -6.74 19.23
C ASP A 40 4.50 -7.60 19.74
N THR A 41 4.86 -7.42 21.00
CA THR A 41 5.95 -8.17 21.63
C THR A 41 5.63 -9.66 21.80
N ALA A 42 4.35 -10.02 21.83
CA ALA A 42 3.90 -11.41 21.88
C ALA A 42 3.98 -12.12 20.51
N PHE A 43 3.91 -11.35 19.41
CA PHE A 43 4.02 -11.89 18.05
C PHE A 43 5.49 -12.22 17.73
N LYS A 44 5.81 -13.50 17.72
CA LYS A 44 7.16 -13.98 17.38
C LYS A 44 7.28 -14.21 15.90
N ALA A 45 7.73 -13.19 15.16
CA ALA A 45 7.92 -13.29 13.73
C ALA A 45 9.07 -14.25 13.37
N ASP A 46 8.87 -15.05 12.33
CA ASP A 46 9.91 -15.88 11.69
C ASP A 46 10.69 -15.05 10.66
N VAL A 47 9.98 -14.16 9.95
CA VAL A 47 10.54 -13.25 8.96
C VAL A 47 10.22 -11.81 9.34
N GLU A 48 11.23 -10.93 9.34
CA GLU A 48 11.06 -9.49 9.54
C GLU A 48 11.70 -8.71 8.40
N ILE A 49 10.94 -7.79 7.82
CA ILE A 49 11.35 -6.98 6.66
C ILE A 49 11.06 -5.50 6.95
N ALA A 50 12.02 -4.63 6.63
CA ALA A 50 11.75 -3.20 6.48
C ALA A 50 11.41 -2.94 5.01
N LEU A 51 10.20 -2.42 4.74
CA LEU A 51 9.71 -2.06 3.41
C LEU A 51 9.53 -0.54 3.37
N THR A 52 10.20 0.13 2.45
CA THR A 52 10.14 1.59 2.31
C THR A 52 9.59 1.98 0.95
N ALA A 53 8.51 2.77 0.93
CA ALA A 53 8.03 3.44 -0.28
C ALA A 53 8.71 4.80 -0.41
N GLN A 54 9.40 5.05 -1.51
CA GLN A 54 10.07 6.33 -1.78
C GLN A 54 10.19 6.62 -3.28
N THR A 55 10.57 7.84 -3.62
CA THR A 55 10.90 8.23 -4.99
C THR A 55 12.24 7.65 -5.41
N ALA A 56 12.39 7.37 -6.71
CA ALA A 56 13.63 6.92 -7.33
C ALA A 56 13.70 7.40 -8.78
N ASP A 57 14.92 7.53 -9.30
CA ASP A 57 15.16 7.73 -10.72
C ASP A 57 15.79 6.47 -11.28
N VAL A 58 15.14 5.83 -12.27
CA VAL A 58 15.53 4.53 -12.81
C VAL A 58 15.63 4.57 -14.33
N PRO A 59 16.56 3.82 -14.93
CA PRO A 59 16.65 3.68 -16.37
C PRO A 59 15.61 2.66 -16.86
N ILE A 60 14.50 3.13 -17.44
CA ILE A 60 13.49 2.26 -18.06
C ILE A 60 13.66 2.23 -19.57
N LEU A 61 13.82 3.39 -20.20
CA LEU A 61 14.07 3.55 -21.62
C LEU A 61 15.50 4.10 -21.85
N PRO A 62 16.09 3.91 -23.03
CA PRO A 62 17.36 4.56 -23.37
C PRO A 62 17.26 6.09 -23.22
N GLY A 63 18.28 6.71 -22.61
CA GLY A 63 18.35 8.17 -22.44
C GLY A 63 18.10 8.63 -21.00
N ALA A 64 17.22 9.60 -20.78
CA ALA A 64 16.96 10.17 -19.46
C ALA A 64 16.33 9.14 -18.51
N TYR A 65 16.70 9.22 -17.23
CA TYR A 65 16.07 8.40 -16.18
C TYR A 65 14.62 8.80 -15.97
N THR A 66 13.81 7.82 -15.63
CA THR A 66 12.39 7.98 -15.31
C THR A 66 12.22 8.16 -13.81
N HIS A 67 11.55 9.23 -13.40
CA HIS A 67 11.15 9.42 -12.01
C HIS A 67 9.97 8.50 -11.68
N VAL A 68 10.12 7.70 -10.62
CA VAL A 68 9.15 6.67 -10.22
C VAL A 68 8.96 6.67 -8.71
N PHE A 69 7.92 6.00 -8.25
CA PHE A 69 7.82 5.52 -6.89
C PHE A 69 8.29 4.06 -6.85
N LYS A 70 9.02 3.70 -5.80
CA LYS A 70 9.58 2.36 -5.67
C LYS A 70 9.52 1.87 -4.23
N TYR A 71 9.21 0.59 -4.06
CA TYR A 71 9.45 -0.10 -2.80
C TYR A 71 10.90 -0.60 -2.73
N TYR A 72 11.52 -0.35 -1.58
CA TYR A 72 12.82 -0.90 -1.21
C TYR A 72 12.65 -1.81 -0.03
N GLY A 73 13.23 -3.00 -0.08
CA GLY A 73 13.20 -3.99 0.99
C GLY A 73 14.55 -4.12 1.71
N LYS A 74 14.49 -4.40 3.00
CA LYS A 74 15.65 -4.83 3.78
C LYS A 74 15.23 -5.97 4.69
N LEU A 75 15.86 -7.13 4.52
CA LEU A 75 15.65 -8.25 5.42
C LEU A 75 16.28 -7.93 6.78
N LEU A 76 15.48 -8.03 7.85
CA LEU A 76 15.92 -7.82 9.23
C LEU A 76 16.09 -9.14 9.97
N LYS A 77 15.24 -10.13 9.65
CA LYS A 77 15.25 -11.47 10.23
C LYS A 77 14.69 -12.48 9.25
N GLY A 78 15.21 -13.70 9.26
CA GLY A 78 14.75 -14.81 8.42
C GLY A 78 15.78 -15.27 7.41
N PRO A 79 15.39 -16.22 6.53
CA PRO A 79 16.29 -16.73 5.49
C PRO A 79 16.54 -15.64 4.43
N GLN A 80 17.75 -15.63 3.85
CA GLN A 80 18.11 -14.66 2.80
C GLN A 80 17.19 -14.73 1.58
N THR A 81 16.61 -15.88 1.34
CA THR A 81 15.63 -16.10 0.26
C THR A 81 14.29 -15.42 0.48
N ALA A 82 13.98 -14.98 1.71
CA ALA A 82 12.70 -14.33 2.03
C ALA A 82 12.50 -12.97 1.31
N LEU A 83 13.59 -12.37 0.82
CA LEU A 83 13.54 -11.11 0.09
C LEU A 83 14.52 -11.15 -1.08
N ARG A 84 14.03 -10.84 -2.28
CA ARG A 84 14.85 -10.72 -3.49
C ARG A 84 14.61 -9.37 -4.16
N GLU A 85 15.60 -8.50 -4.13
CA GLU A 85 15.58 -7.24 -4.89
C GLU A 85 15.54 -7.51 -6.39
N LEU A 86 14.80 -6.65 -7.12
CA LEU A 86 14.72 -6.68 -8.58
C LEU A 86 15.37 -5.45 -9.18
N PRO A 87 16.00 -5.58 -10.35
CA PRO A 87 16.41 -4.41 -11.13
C PRO A 87 15.18 -3.61 -11.59
N GLY A 88 15.36 -2.33 -11.89
CA GLY A 88 14.29 -1.44 -12.34
C GLY A 88 13.47 -0.87 -11.18
N TYR A 89 12.18 -0.66 -11.41
CA TYR A 89 11.32 0.08 -10.50
C TYR A 89 10.32 -0.78 -9.71
N LEU A 90 10.19 -2.06 -10.00
CA LEU A 90 9.38 -2.95 -9.17
C LEU A 90 9.97 -3.10 -7.77
N GLY A 91 9.10 -3.28 -6.80
CA GLY A 91 9.48 -3.66 -5.45
C GLY A 91 10.10 -5.05 -5.39
N PRO A 92 10.77 -5.39 -4.29
CA PRO A 92 11.37 -6.71 -4.11
C PRO A 92 10.32 -7.82 -4.15
N ILE A 93 10.73 -9.01 -4.55
CA ILE A 93 9.91 -10.21 -4.37
C ILE A 93 10.02 -10.64 -2.90
N LEU A 94 8.87 -10.83 -2.27
CA LEU A 94 8.74 -11.37 -0.93
C LEU A 94 8.42 -12.86 -1.04
N ASN A 95 9.32 -13.72 -0.56
CA ASN A 95 9.15 -15.16 -0.63
C ASN A 95 8.83 -15.69 0.77
N PHE A 96 7.69 -16.33 0.91
CA PHE A 96 7.23 -16.86 2.18
C PHE A 96 6.91 -18.36 2.07
N GLU A 97 6.82 -19.00 3.21
CA GLU A 97 6.32 -20.36 3.33
C GLU A 97 5.01 -20.34 4.13
N GLN A 98 4.05 -21.18 3.74
CA GLN A 98 2.80 -21.31 4.48
C GLN A 98 3.07 -21.64 5.96
N GLY A 99 2.39 -20.95 6.86
CA GLY A 99 2.56 -21.07 8.30
C GLY A 99 3.59 -20.11 8.91
N GLN A 100 4.43 -19.45 8.10
CA GLN A 100 5.38 -18.44 8.63
C GLN A 100 4.66 -17.25 9.21
N LYS A 101 5.17 -16.72 10.31
CA LYS A 101 4.77 -15.46 10.92
C LYS A 101 5.66 -14.35 10.39
N VAL A 102 5.04 -13.38 9.75
CA VAL A 102 5.74 -12.28 9.06
C VAL A 102 5.46 -10.96 9.76
N ARG A 103 6.51 -10.17 9.96
CA ARG A 103 6.42 -8.78 10.40
C ARG A 103 7.04 -7.88 9.35
N ILE A 104 6.29 -6.86 8.90
CA ILE A 104 6.79 -5.87 7.95
C ILE A 104 6.68 -4.49 8.58
N TYR A 105 7.82 -3.83 8.73
CA TYR A 105 7.91 -2.42 9.09
C TYR A 105 7.83 -1.59 7.83
N PHE A 106 6.66 -1.03 7.56
CA PHE A 106 6.44 -0.19 6.39
C PHE A 106 6.73 1.28 6.71
N TYR A 107 7.57 1.91 5.91
CA TYR A 107 7.95 3.31 6.03
C TYR A 107 7.51 4.08 4.79
N ASN A 108 6.81 5.19 4.99
CA ASN A 108 6.46 6.09 3.90
C ASN A 108 7.45 7.26 3.83
N ARG A 109 8.21 7.36 2.74
CA ARG A 109 9.09 8.48 2.40
C ARG A 109 8.62 9.27 1.17
N LEU A 110 7.44 8.94 0.64
CA LEU A 110 6.83 9.66 -0.47
C LEU A 110 6.35 11.05 -0.03
N PRO A 111 6.14 11.99 -0.97
CA PRO A 111 5.54 13.28 -0.67
C PRO A 111 4.05 13.20 -0.31
N GLU A 112 3.41 12.07 -0.51
CA GLU A 112 1.97 11.82 -0.35
C GLU A 112 1.71 10.65 0.59
N PRO A 113 0.47 10.48 1.13
CA PRO A 113 0.11 9.34 1.96
C PRO A 113 0.28 8.02 1.20
N CYS A 114 0.60 6.95 1.93
CA CYS A 114 0.73 5.63 1.35
C CYS A 114 0.31 4.55 2.35
N VAL A 115 -0.26 3.47 1.84
CA VAL A 115 -0.52 2.22 2.56
C VAL A 115 -0.28 1.07 1.59
N THR A 116 0.24 -0.05 2.08
CA THR A 116 0.50 -1.24 1.27
C THR A 116 -0.55 -2.30 1.53
N HIS A 117 -1.20 -2.77 0.48
CA HIS A 117 -2.15 -3.89 0.49
C HIS A 117 -1.47 -5.17 -0.01
N TRP A 118 -1.80 -6.27 0.64
CA TRP A 118 -1.31 -7.63 0.35
C TRP A 118 -2.35 -8.37 -0.48
N HIS A 119 -2.37 -8.11 -1.78
CA HIS A 119 -3.40 -8.58 -2.69
C HIS A 119 -3.43 -10.12 -2.81
N GLY A 120 -4.57 -10.69 -2.48
CA GLY A 120 -4.77 -12.14 -2.48
C GLY A 120 -4.36 -12.84 -1.18
N MET A 121 -3.77 -12.12 -0.21
CA MET A 121 -3.35 -12.70 1.06
C MET A 121 -4.51 -12.80 2.07
N HIS A 122 -4.55 -13.88 2.81
CA HIS A 122 -5.50 -14.07 3.92
C HIS A 122 -4.91 -13.49 5.21
N VAL A 123 -5.12 -12.20 5.43
CA VAL A 123 -4.58 -11.47 6.58
C VAL A 123 -5.68 -10.81 7.41
N PRO A 124 -5.45 -10.50 8.71
CA PRO A 124 -6.40 -9.74 9.51
C PRO A 124 -6.68 -8.37 8.89
N GLN A 125 -7.92 -7.88 8.98
CA GLN A 125 -8.35 -6.61 8.40
C GLN A 125 -7.40 -5.43 8.70
N LYS A 126 -6.90 -5.30 9.92
CA LYS A 126 -5.94 -4.25 10.28
C LYS A 126 -4.60 -4.38 9.54
N MET A 127 -4.27 -5.57 9.08
CA MET A 127 -3.01 -5.88 8.39
C MET A 127 -3.17 -5.94 6.87
N ASP A 128 -4.38 -5.70 6.35
CA ASP A 128 -4.71 -5.85 4.93
C ASP A 128 -4.37 -4.61 4.07
N GLY A 129 -3.91 -3.53 4.69
CA GLY A 129 -3.59 -2.30 3.96
C GLY A 129 -4.83 -1.52 3.51
N HIS A 130 -5.90 -1.52 4.32
CA HIS A 130 -7.08 -0.71 4.03
C HIS A 130 -6.72 0.79 3.99
N PRO A 131 -7.29 1.61 3.08
CA PRO A 131 -6.97 3.03 2.91
C PRO A 131 -7.03 3.88 4.19
N MET A 132 -7.89 3.50 5.15
CA MET A 132 -7.99 4.19 6.45
C MET A 132 -6.69 4.15 7.26
N TYR A 133 -5.78 3.22 6.96
CA TYR A 133 -4.48 3.07 7.63
C TYR A 133 -3.32 3.69 6.85
N ALA A 134 -3.60 4.46 5.79
CA ALA A 134 -2.56 5.16 5.04
C ALA A 134 -1.74 6.07 5.97
N ILE A 135 -0.44 6.04 5.87
CA ILE A 135 0.51 6.82 6.68
C ILE A 135 1.11 7.95 5.86
N TYR A 136 1.44 9.06 6.52
CA TYR A 136 2.08 10.21 5.90
C TYR A 136 3.60 10.05 5.83
N ARG A 137 4.25 10.98 5.12
CA ARG A 137 5.71 11.01 4.99
C ARG A 137 6.39 11.04 6.36
N GLY A 138 7.32 10.12 6.57
CA GLY A 138 8.09 9.99 7.81
C GLY A 138 7.43 9.10 8.85
N GLU A 139 6.20 8.65 8.64
CA GLU A 139 5.52 7.70 9.51
C GLU A 139 5.86 6.24 9.16
N GLN A 140 5.59 5.34 10.09
CA GLN A 140 5.66 3.90 9.87
C GLN A 140 4.33 3.22 10.21
N TYR A 141 4.10 2.04 9.62
CA TYR A 141 3.06 1.08 9.96
C TYR A 141 3.68 -0.30 10.15
N VAL A 142 3.22 -1.06 11.14
CA VAL A 142 3.70 -2.42 11.38
C VAL A 142 2.62 -3.41 10.98
N TYR A 143 2.92 -4.24 10.01
CA TYR A 143 2.09 -5.37 9.61
C TYR A 143 2.59 -6.64 10.29
N GLU A 144 1.67 -7.42 10.88
CA GLU A 144 1.97 -8.68 11.54
C GLU A 144 0.90 -9.70 11.17
N PHE A 145 1.28 -10.76 10.48
CA PHE A 145 0.35 -11.79 10.05
C PHE A 145 1.05 -13.15 9.88
N GLU A 146 0.25 -14.21 9.97
CA GLU A 146 0.65 -15.54 9.59
C GLU A 146 0.26 -15.80 8.13
N VAL A 147 1.15 -16.39 7.37
CA VAL A 147 0.92 -16.76 5.96
C VAL A 147 0.01 -17.98 5.92
N LYS A 148 -1.28 -17.76 5.65
CA LYS A 148 -2.31 -18.82 5.60
C LYS A 148 -2.57 -19.35 4.20
N ASN A 149 -2.14 -18.62 3.19
CA ASN A 149 -2.31 -18.99 1.80
C ASN A 149 -1.56 -20.28 1.45
N PRO A 150 -2.12 -21.10 0.55
CA PRO A 150 -1.35 -22.18 -0.09
C PRO A 150 -0.28 -21.62 -1.01
N ALA A 151 0.56 -22.52 -1.55
CA ALA A 151 1.55 -22.16 -2.57
C ALA A 151 0.91 -21.43 -3.75
N GLY A 152 1.62 -20.43 -4.27
CA GLY A 152 1.17 -19.63 -5.40
C GLY A 152 1.78 -18.24 -5.43
N THR A 153 1.42 -17.49 -6.45
CA THR A 153 1.89 -16.12 -6.67
C THR A 153 0.79 -15.13 -6.32
N ASN A 154 1.11 -14.23 -5.43
CA ASN A 154 0.33 -13.07 -5.03
C ASN A 154 1.14 -11.80 -5.32
N TRP A 155 0.62 -10.64 -4.98
CA TRP A 155 1.34 -9.39 -5.14
C TRP A 155 0.99 -8.39 -4.04
N TYR A 156 1.76 -7.34 -3.90
CA TYR A 156 1.46 -6.24 -3.01
C TYR A 156 1.58 -4.92 -3.76
N HIS A 157 0.80 -3.94 -3.35
CA HIS A 157 0.77 -2.65 -4.01
C HIS A 157 0.23 -1.54 -3.10
N ALA A 158 0.45 -0.30 -3.50
CA ALA A 158 -0.16 0.84 -2.82
C ALA A 158 -1.69 0.81 -2.94
N HIS A 159 -2.40 1.14 -1.86
CA HIS A 159 -3.87 1.12 -1.80
C HIS A 159 -4.45 2.37 -1.14
N THR A 160 -3.84 3.51 -1.38
CA THR A 160 -4.24 4.79 -0.81
C THR A 160 -5.51 5.31 -1.49
N HIS A 161 -6.47 5.81 -0.70
CA HIS A 161 -7.73 6.36 -1.21
C HIS A 161 -7.45 7.42 -2.29
N GLU A 162 -8.12 7.31 -3.43
CA GLU A 162 -7.99 8.15 -4.63
C GLU A 162 -6.59 8.17 -5.29
N LEU A 163 -5.57 7.55 -4.68
CA LEU A 163 -4.20 7.51 -5.20
C LEU A 163 -3.75 6.12 -5.65
N THR A 164 -4.56 5.07 -5.43
CA THR A 164 -4.15 3.69 -5.75
C THR A 164 -3.66 3.56 -7.18
N ALA A 165 -4.44 4.02 -8.16
CA ALA A 165 -4.12 3.84 -9.57
C ALA A 165 -2.83 4.59 -9.96
N THR A 166 -2.67 5.83 -9.52
CA THR A 166 -1.48 6.64 -9.80
C THR A 166 -0.24 6.08 -9.12
N GLN A 167 -0.34 5.67 -7.87
CA GLN A 167 0.78 5.10 -7.11
C GLN A 167 1.25 3.77 -7.69
N VAL A 168 0.33 2.89 -8.08
CA VAL A 168 0.66 1.62 -8.76
C VAL A 168 1.26 1.88 -10.14
N TYR A 169 0.71 2.83 -10.89
CA TYR A 169 1.24 3.22 -12.19
C TYR A 169 2.64 3.79 -12.07
N GLN A 170 2.94 4.55 -11.02
CA GLN A 170 4.25 5.11 -10.72
C GLN A 170 5.28 4.06 -10.28
N GLY A 171 4.86 2.83 -9.92
CA GLY A 171 5.76 1.73 -9.62
C GLY A 171 5.59 1.07 -8.25
N LEU A 172 4.60 1.47 -7.45
CA LEU A 172 4.38 0.86 -6.13
C LEU A 172 3.66 -0.48 -6.24
N ALA A 173 4.36 -1.48 -6.73
CA ALA A 173 3.94 -2.87 -6.78
C ALA A 173 5.14 -3.81 -6.63
N GLY A 174 4.89 -5.03 -6.14
CA GLY A 174 5.85 -6.12 -6.04
C GLY A 174 5.17 -7.46 -5.90
N LEU A 175 5.88 -8.55 -6.07
CA LEU A 175 5.35 -9.90 -6.00
C LEU A 175 5.51 -10.52 -4.61
N ILE A 176 4.59 -11.43 -4.27
CA ILE A 176 4.70 -12.34 -3.14
C ILE A 176 4.61 -13.75 -3.71
N THR A 177 5.61 -14.57 -3.46
CA THR A 177 5.55 -16.01 -3.76
C THR A 177 5.43 -16.80 -2.45
N ILE A 178 4.60 -17.79 -2.46
CA ILE A 178 4.37 -18.66 -1.30
C ILE A 178 4.64 -20.08 -1.72
N THR A 179 5.38 -20.80 -0.89
CA THR A 179 5.59 -22.24 -1.02
C THR A 179 4.89 -22.98 0.11
N ASP A 180 4.53 -24.24 -0.12
CA ASP A 180 3.95 -25.12 0.90
C ASP A 180 4.44 -26.57 0.77
N ALA A 181 4.01 -27.41 1.70
CA ALA A 181 4.38 -28.81 1.70
C ALA A 181 3.77 -29.61 0.53
N ALA A 182 2.66 -29.14 -0.04
CA ALA A 182 2.02 -29.81 -1.16
C ALA A 182 2.78 -29.54 -2.46
N GLU A 183 3.15 -28.27 -2.70
CA GLU A 183 3.98 -27.89 -3.85
C GLU A 183 5.33 -28.59 -3.85
N LYS A 184 6.00 -28.66 -2.70
CA LYS A 184 7.30 -29.34 -2.55
C LYS A 184 7.29 -30.82 -2.98
N LYS A 185 6.11 -31.47 -2.98
CA LYS A 185 5.96 -32.87 -3.42
C LYS A 185 5.81 -33.02 -4.94
N LEU A 186 5.55 -31.93 -5.65
CA LEU A 186 5.32 -31.97 -7.10
C LEU A 186 6.63 -32.01 -7.91
N ASP A 187 7.78 -31.86 -7.26
CA ASP A 187 9.12 -31.85 -7.88
C ASP A 187 9.20 -30.90 -9.11
N LEU A 188 8.59 -29.73 -8.97
CA LEU A 188 8.60 -28.71 -10.02
C LEU A 188 9.99 -28.05 -10.12
N PRO A 189 10.38 -27.59 -11.32
CA PRO A 189 11.58 -26.77 -11.48
C PRO A 189 11.56 -25.60 -10.50
N SER A 190 12.70 -25.34 -9.85
CA SER A 190 12.82 -24.32 -8.81
C SER A 190 14.11 -23.54 -8.94
N GLY A 191 14.32 -22.53 -8.10
CA GLY A 191 15.51 -21.69 -8.09
C GLY A 191 15.65 -20.85 -9.37
N GLU A 192 16.69 -21.05 -10.14
CA GLU A 192 16.93 -20.32 -11.39
C GLU A 192 15.94 -20.64 -12.52
N TYR A 193 15.21 -21.74 -12.39
CA TYR A 193 14.18 -22.18 -13.35
C TYR A 193 12.78 -21.69 -13.00
N ASP A 194 12.59 -21.10 -11.83
CA ASP A 194 11.34 -20.47 -11.41
C ASP A 194 11.45 -18.95 -11.56
N ILE A 195 11.04 -18.46 -12.73
CA ILE A 195 11.18 -17.05 -13.13
C ILE A 195 9.82 -16.37 -13.08
N PRO A 196 9.53 -15.59 -12.05
CA PRO A 196 8.30 -14.78 -12.01
C PRO A 196 8.38 -13.67 -13.06
N LEU A 197 7.36 -13.60 -13.93
CA LEU A 197 7.26 -12.61 -14.99
C LEU A 197 6.14 -11.62 -14.70
N VAL A 198 6.46 -10.33 -14.67
CA VAL A 198 5.50 -9.24 -14.53
C VAL A 198 5.39 -8.49 -15.86
N ILE A 199 4.20 -8.50 -16.46
CA ILE A 199 3.90 -7.75 -17.69
C ILE A 199 3.17 -6.48 -17.32
N GLN A 200 3.67 -5.33 -17.79
CA GLN A 200 3.08 -4.01 -17.55
C GLN A 200 3.13 -3.18 -18.83
N ASP A 201 2.09 -2.39 -19.06
CA ASP A 201 2.11 -1.35 -20.09
C ASP A 201 2.34 0.02 -19.44
N ARG A 202 3.09 0.87 -20.11
CA ARG A 202 3.39 2.25 -19.65
C ARG A 202 3.48 3.19 -20.84
N SER A 203 2.96 4.40 -20.66
CA SER A 203 3.17 5.49 -21.60
C SER A 203 4.20 6.46 -21.06
N PHE A 204 5.02 7.03 -21.96
CA PHE A 204 6.11 7.94 -21.61
C PHE A 204 5.98 9.26 -22.38
N THR A 205 6.48 10.31 -21.77
CA THR A 205 6.75 11.59 -22.47
C THR A 205 8.02 11.47 -23.31
N ASN A 206 8.30 12.48 -24.15
CA ASN A 206 9.57 12.57 -24.90
C ASN A 206 10.80 12.68 -23.98
N GLY A 207 10.62 13.05 -22.71
CA GLY A 207 11.68 13.09 -21.70
C GLY A 207 11.76 11.84 -20.84
N ASN A 208 11.21 10.72 -21.28
CA ASN A 208 11.18 9.43 -20.57
C ASN A 208 10.46 9.46 -19.22
N GLN A 209 9.56 10.42 -18.98
CA GLN A 209 8.77 10.44 -17.75
C GLN A 209 7.46 9.66 -17.93
N LEU A 210 7.01 8.97 -16.90
CA LEU A 210 5.73 8.25 -16.92
C LEU A 210 4.59 9.22 -17.20
N ARG A 211 3.69 8.82 -18.11
CA ARG A 211 2.51 9.58 -18.49
C ARG A 211 1.25 8.82 -18.09
N TYR A 212 0.76 9.14 -16.90
CA TYR A 212 -0.54 8.65 -16.45
C TYR A 212 -1.64 9.53 -17.05
N MET A 213 -2.52 8.94 -17.85
CA MET A 213 -3.65 9.64 -18.43
C MET A 213 -4.92 9.23 -17.70
N LEU A 214 -5.53 10.21 -17.02
CA LEU A 214 -6.94 10.11 -16.63
C LEU A 214 -7.76 10.43 -17.89
N ASN A 215 -8.58 9.48 -18.31
CA ASN A 215 -9.55 9.70 -19.41
C ASN A 215 -10.64 10.67 -18.97
#